data_e2b099430fd6cafcdb7c767c09b83002
#
_entry.id   e2b099430fd6cafcdb7c767c09b83002
#
_cell.length_a   1.000
_cell.length_b   1.000
_cell.length_c   1.000
_cell.angle_alpha   90.00
_cell.angle_beta   90.00
_cell.angle_gamma   90.00
#
_symmetry.space_group_name_H-M   'P 1'
#
loop_
_entity.id
_entity.type
_entity.pdbx_description
1 polymer ?
#
loop_
_entity_poly.entity_id
_entity_poly.type
_entity_poly.pdbx_seq_one_letter_code
_entity_poly.pdbx_strand_id
1 'polypeptide(L)'
;PVWSPDGKQIAFASDRMGSRDVFVVAKEGGVPHRLPTHSGSEKPVAYKDDKHILFTANIAPSAEDAGFPSGQFQQIYEVAVTGGRPTMFSSMPMECISFNKEGVMLYQDKKGYEDYWRKHQVSPIARDIWSYTPGKTPVYQKQTTFGGEDREPVWAPDGKSFYYLSEEKGSFK
;
A
#
# COMPACT_ATOMS: atom_id res chain seq x y z
N PRO A 1 9.61 3.63 -3.83
CA PRO A 1 10.41 2.77 -2.96
C PRO A 1 9.86 2.76 -1.55
N VAL A 2 10.07 1.65 -0.84
CA VAL A 2 9.73 1.50 0.58
C VAL A 2 10.90 0.87 1.33
N TRP A 3 11.12 1.31 2.57
CA TRP A 3 12.19 0.82 3.44
C TRP A 3 11.71 -0.37 4.29
N SER A 4 12.62 -1.32 4.55
CA SER A 4 12.39 -2.33 5.58
C SER A 4 12.37 -1.69 6.98
N PRO A 5 11.62 -2.23 7.96
CA PRO A 5 11.54 -1.69 9.31
C PRO A 5 12.91 -1.59 10.00
N ASP A 6 13.81 -2.54 9.74
CA ASP A 6 15.19 -2.53 10.28
C ASP A 6 16.14 -1.57 9.54
N GLY A 7 15.66 -0.90 8.48
CA GLY A 7 16.41 0.06 7.69
C GLY A 7 17.58 -0.53 6.88
N LYS A 8 17.58 -1.84 6.60
CA LYS A 8 18.67 -2.49 5.86
C LYS A 8 18.38 -2.75 4.39
N GLN A 9 17.11 -2.71 3.99
CA GLN A 9 16.67 -3.00 2.63
C GLN A 9 15.72 -1.95 2.09
N ILE A 10 15.69 -1.83 0.78
CA ILE A 10 14.77 -0.99 0.03
C ILE A 10 14.06 -1.87 -0.99
N ALA A 11 12.73 -1.87 -0.98
CA ALA A 11 11.94 -2.43 -2.06
C ALA A 11 11.48 -1.32 -3.03
N PHE A 12 11.55 -1.58 -4.31
CA PHE A 12 11.17 -0.63 -5.36
C PHE A 12 10.63 -1.34 -6.59
N ALA A 13 9.87 -0.61 -7.39
CA ALA A 13 9.38 -1.10 -8.68
C ALA A 13 10.36 -0.71 -9.80
N SER A 14 10.57 -1.64 -10.74
CA SER A 14 11.37 -1.38 -11.94
C SER A 14 10.85 -2.22 -13.12
N ASP A 15 10.93 -1.64 -14.31
CA ASP A 15 10.55 -2.26 -15.58
C ASP A 15 11.75 -2.80 -16.39
N ARG A 16 12.94 -2.87 -15.76
CA ARG A 16 14.19 -3.32 -16.39
C ARG A 16 14.15 -4.72 -17.02
N MET A 17 13.16 -5.52 -16.64
CA MET A 17 12.95 -6.88 -17.16
C MET A 17 11.70 -6.99 -18.06
N GLY A 18 11.14 -5.84 -18.50
CA GLY A 18 9.98 -5.77 -19.39
C GLY A 18 8.72 -5.30 -18.68
N SER A 19 8.16 -6.08 -17.76
CA SER A 19 7.08 -5.65 -16.87
C SER A 19 7.61 -4.90 -15.65
N ARG A 20 6.74 -4.15 -15.01
CA ARG A 20 7.09 -3.50 -13.74
C ARG A 20 6.99 -4.50 -12.61
N ASP A 21 8.12 -4.88 -12.06
CA ASP A 21 8.24 -5.86 -11.00
C ASP A 21 8.80 -5.25 -9.71
N VAL A 22 8.63 -5.98 -8.59
CA VAL A 22 9.20 -5.62 -7.30
C VAL A 22 10.64 -6.14 -7.20
N PHE A 23 11.55 -5.26 -6.85
CA PHE A 23 12.97 -5.54 -6.57
C PHE A 23 13.31 -5.17 -5.14
N VAL A 24 14.26 -5.89 -4.56
CA VAL A 24 14.85 -5.59 -3.24
C VAL A 24 16.34 -5.40 -3.40
N VAL A 25 16.88 -4.40 -2.71
CA VAL A 25 18.31 -4.13 -2.65
C VAL A 25 18.71 -3.77 -1.23
N ALA A 26 19.94 -4.11 -0.83
CA ALA A 26 20.52 -3.64 0.44
C ALA A 26 20.71 -2.11 0.40
N LYS A 27 20.63 -1.45 1.55
CA LYS A 27 20.81 0.01 1.65
C LYS A 27 22.18 0.48 1.19
N GLU A 28 23.20 -0.38 1.29
CA GLU A 28 24.57 -0.13 0.82
C GLU A 28 24.68 -0.24 -0.71
N GLY A 29 23.60 -0.64 -1.40
CA GLY A 29 23.60 -0.89 -2.83
C GLY A 29 23.90 -2.35 -3.18
N GLY A 30 24.33 -2.58 -4.42
CA GLY A 30 24.60 -3.91 -4.95
C GLY A 30 23.61 -4.31 -6.04
N VAL A 31 23.57 -5.61 -6.35
CA VAL A 31 22.67 -6.15 -7.37
C VAL A 31 21.27 -6.33 -6.78
N PRO A 32 20.26 -5.65 -7.34
CA PRO A 32 18.90 -5.84 -6.87
C PRO A 32 18.40 -7.26 -7.16
N HIS A 33 17.75 -7.85 -6.18
CA HIS A 33 17.07 -9.13 -6.31
C HIS A 33 15.62 -8.89 -6.78
N ARG A 34 15.25 -9.48 -7.93
CA ARG A 34 13.86 -9.49 -8.39
C ARG A 34 13.05 -10.50 -7.58
N LEU A 35 11.96 -10.07 -7.01
CA LEU A 35 11.00 -11.00 -6.42
C LEU A 35 10.23 -11.71 -7.54
N PRO A 36 9.96 -13.03 -7.43
CA PRO A 36 9.13 -13.71 -8.38
C PRO A 36 7.71 -13.21 -8.26
N THR A 37 7.26 -12.53 -9.30
CA THR A 37 5.99 -11.86 -9.38
C THR A 37 5.23 -12.30 -10.63
N HIS A 38 4.04 -11.81 -10.81
CA HIS A 38 3.18 -12.14 -11.92
C HIS A 38 3.54 -11.30 -13.17
N SER A 39 3.02 -11.64 -14.34
CA SER A 39 3.27 -10.91 -15.59
C SER A 39 2.61 -9.52 -15.66
N GLY A 40 1.86 -9.12 -14.64
CA GLY A 40 1.25 -7.79 -14.55
C GLY A 40 2.23 -6.72 -14.05
N SER A 41 1.69 -5.54 -13.74
CA SER A 41 2.45 -4.44 -13.14
C SER A 41 2.31 -4.48 -11.63
N GLU A 42 3.44 -4.58 -10.92
CA GLU A 42 3.49 -4.61 -9.47
C GLU A 42 4.19 -3.36 -8.91
N LYS A 43 3.75 -2.93 -7.74
CA LYS A 43 4.34 -1.80 -7.03
C LYS A 43 4.41 -2.11 -5.54
N PRO A 44 5.59 -2.07 -4.90
CA PRO A 44 5.68 -2.23 -3.45
C PRO A 44 4.99 -1.05 -2.76
N VAL A 45 4.23 -1.33 -1.73
CA VAL A 45 3.49 -0.32 -0.94
C VAL A 45 3.99 -0.22 0.50
N ALA A 46 4.42 -1.33 1.11
CA ALA A 46 5.01 -1.33 2.44
C ALA A 46 5.81 -2.62 2.70
N TYR A 47 6.72 -2.58 3.66
CA TYR A 47 7.13 -3.78 4.38
C TYR A 47 6.13 -4.03 5.51
N LYS A 48 5.61 -5.25 5.59
CA LYS A 48 4.78 -5.70 6.71
C LYS A 48 5.65 -5.99 7.93
N ASP A 49 6.79 -6.58 7.70
CA ASP A 49 7.87 -6.88 8.64
C ASP A 49 9.20 -6.98 7.85
N ASP A 50 10.31 -7.30 8.51
CA ASP A 50 11.62 -7.41 7.85
C ASP A 50 11.71 -8.56 6.81
N LYS A 51 10.72 -9.42 6.75
CA LYS A 51 10.70 -10.62 5.89
C LYS A 51 9.64 -10.59 4.80
N HIS A 52 8.64 -9.73 4.89
CA HIS A 52 7.50 -9.71 3.99
C HIS A 52 7.22 -8.31 3.45
N ILE A 53 6.97 -8.26 2.15
CA ILE A 53 6.62 -7.04 1.43
C ILE A 53 5.18 -7.14 0.96
N LEU A 54 4.45 -6.04 1.15
CA LEU A 54 3.15 -5.83 0.52
C LEU A 54 3.34 -5.06 -0.78
N PHE A 55 2.64 -5.49 -1.80
CA PHE A 55 2.66 -4.84 -3.10
C PHE A 55 1.26 -4.86 -3.74
N THR A 56 1.00 -3.87 -4.58
CA THR A 56 -0.21 -3.84 -5.40
C THR A 56 0.02 -4.64 -6.67
N ALA A 57 -0.98 -5.43 -7.05
CA ALA A 57 -1.01 -6.11 -8.33
C ALA A 57 -2.46 -6.34 -8.78
N ASN A 58 -2.61 -6.64 -10.05
CA ASN A 58 -3.87 -7.10 -10.63
C ASN A 58 -3.66 -8.53 -11.14
N ILE A 59 -3.71 -9.48 -10.23
CA ILE A 59 -3.51 -10.89 -10.51
C ILE A 59 -4.88 -11.55 -10.68
N ALA A 60 -5.28 -11.79 -11.93
CA ALA A 60 -6.50 -12.53 -12.21
C ALA A 60 -6.26 -14.03 -11.93
N PRO A 61 -7.02 -14.66 -11.03
CA PRO A 61 -6.86 -16.09 -10.73
C PRO A 61 -7.29 -16.98 -11.89
N SER A 62 -8.14 -16.50 -12.79
CA SER A 62 -8.56 -17.19 -14.01
C SER A 62 -8.82 -16.21 -15.16
N ALA A 63 -8.96 -16.73 -16.38
CA ALA A 63 -9.33 -15.90 -17.54
C ALA A 63 -10.75 -15.32 -17.41
N GLU A 64 -11.61 -15.94 -16.66
CA GLU A 64 -12.99 -15.50 -16.39
C GLU A 64 -13.01 -14.28 -15.48
N ASP A 65 -12.01 -14.16 -14.60
CA ASP A 65 -11.84 -13.03 -13.68
C ASP A 65 -11.05 -11.85 -14.30
N ALA A 66 -10.61 -11.95 -15.56
CA ALA A 66 -9.74 -10.97 -16.20
C ALA A 66 -10.36 -9.56 -16.32
N GLY A 67 -11.66 -9.44 -16.25
CA GLY A 67 -12.37 -8.16 -16.26
C GLY A 67 -12.55 -7.52 -14.88
N PHE A 68 -12.21 -8.22 -13.79
CA PHE A 68 -12.42 -7.74 -12.43
C PHE A 68 -11.33 -8.28 -11.46
N PRO A 69 -10.78 -7.46 -10.57
CA PRO A 69 -11.00 -6.02 -10.48
C PRO A 69 -10.35 -5.28 -11.65
N SER A 70 -10.86 -4.10 -11.99
CA SER A 70 -10.22 -3.24 -12.99
C SER A 70 -8.83 -2.81 -12.49
N GLY A 71 -7.92 -2.45 -13.41
CA GLY A 71 -6.58 -1.97 -13.06
C GLY A 71 -6.54 -0.74 -12.13
N GLN A 72 -7.68 -0.08 -11.92
CA GLN A 72 -7.83 1.04 -10.99
C GLN A 72 -7.95 0.58 -9.52
N PHE A 73 -8.41 -0.66 -9.29
CA PHE A 73 -8.63 -1.22 -7.96
C PHE A 73 -7.73 -2.43 -7.75
N GLN A 74 -6.44 -2.18 -7.74
CA GLN A 74 -5.45 -3.23 -7.50
C GLN A 74 -5.59 -3.79 -6.09
N GLN A 75 -5.44 -5.09 -5.98
CA GLN A 75 -5.42 -5.82 -4.71
C GLN A 75 -4.04 -5.74 -4.09
N ILE A 76 -3.99 -6.00 -2.79
CA ILE A 76 -2.74 -6.07 -2.03
C ILE A 76 -2.32 -7.54 -1.89
N TYR A 77 -1.10 -7.82 -2.30
CA TYR A 77 -0.45 -9.12 -2.17
C TYR A 77 0.73 -9.05 -1.23
N GLU A 78 1.05 -10.18 -0.64
CA GLU A 78 2.20 -10.37 0.24
C GLU A 78 3.18 -11.36 -0.40
N VAL A 79 4.47 -11.05 -0.33
CA VAL A 79 5.55 -11.95 -0.75
C VAL A 79 6.72 -11.85 0.22
N ALA A 80 7.41 -12.99 0.44
CA ALA A 80 8.63 -12.98 1.24
C ALA A 80 9.77 -12.24 0.49
N VAL A 81 10.64 -11.54 1.22
CA VAL A 81 11.85 -10.87 0.65
C VAL A 81 12.80 -11.83 -0.04
N THR A 82 12.73 -13.11 0.29
CA THR A 82 13.49 -14.20 -0.36
C THR A 82 12.81 -14.71 -1.63
N GLY A 83 11.64 -14.16 -1.98
CA GLY A 83 10.83 -14.63 -3.07
C GLY A 83 9.84 -15.73 -2.67
N GLY A 84 9.25 -16.35 -3.66
CA GLY A 84 8.22 -17.38 -3.48
C GLY A 84 6.89 -16.97 -4.11
N ARG A 85 5.85 -17.77 -3.90
CA ARG A 85 4.53 -17.48 -4.46
C ARG A 85 3.84 -16.37 -3.66
N PRO A 86 3.40 -15.29 -4.29
CA PRO A 86 2.59 -14.29 -3.63
C PRO A 86 1.25 -14.83 -3.13
N THR A 87 0.78 -14.33 -2.02
CA THR A 87 -0.55 -14.60 -1.48
C THR A 87 -1.33 -13.31 -1.36
N MET A 88 -2.64 -13.37 -1.58
CA MET A 88 -3.49 -12.20 -1.41
C MET A 88 -3.56 -11.80 0.06
N PHE A 89 -3.15 -10.58 0.37
CA PHE A 89 -3.27 -9.99 1.70
C PHE A 89 -4.63 -9.34 1.90
N SER A 90 -5.09 -8.56 0.91
CA SER A 90 -6.39 -7.89 0.93
C SER A 90 -6.95 -7.69 -0.47
N SER A 91 -8.24 -7.95 -0.64
CA SER A 91 -8.99 -7.59 -1.83
C SER A 91 -9.43 -6.12 -1.83
N MET A 92 -9.38 -5.45 -0.67
CA MET A 92 -9.70 -4.03 -0.55
C MET A 92 -8.61 -3.18 -1.20
N PRO A 93 -8.97 -2.22 -2.08
CA PRO A 93 -8.02 -1.26 -2.61
C PRO A 93 -7.53 -0.33 -1.50
N MET A 94 -6.23 -0.36 -1.25
CA MET A 94 -5.54 0.43 -0.22
C MET A 94 -4.35 1.13 -0.83
N GLU A 95 -4.08 2.35 -0.37
CA GLU A 95 -2.90 3.13 -0.76
C GLU A 95 -2.18 3.65 0.49
N CYS A 96 -0.91 4.03 0.35
CA CYS A 96 -0.11 4.67 1.41
C CYS A 96 -0.16 3.91 2.74
N ILE A 97 0.23 2.62 2.70
CA ILE A 97 0.22 1.73 3.86
C ILE A 97 1.42 2.03 4.77
N SER A 98 1.17 2.13 6.07
CA SER A 98 2.18 2.32 7.11
C SER A 98 1.89 1.41 8.31
N PHE A 99 2.91 0.74 8.87
CA PHE A 99 2.79 -0.12 10.05
C PHE A 99 3.48 0.50 11.24
N ASN A 100 2.90 0.32 12.42
CA ASN A 100 3.60 0.57 13.69
C ASN A 100 4.30 -0.73 14.18
N LYS A 101 5.03 -0.62 15.29
CA LYS A 101 5.78 -1.74 15.88
C LYS A 101 4.89 -2.88 16.41
N GLU A 102 3.62 -2.60 16.67
CA GLU A 102 2.62 -3.57 17.14
C GLU A 102 1.92 -4.27 15.97
N GLY A 103 2.27 -3.92 14.73
CA GLY A 103 1.68 -4.48 13.51
C GLY A 103 0.31 -3.88 13.17
N VAL A 104 -0.08 -2.79 13.80
CA VAL A 104 -1.27 -2.04 13.40
C VAL A 104 -0.97 -1.29 12.11
N MET A 105 -1.81 -1.49 11.11
CA MET A 105 -1.68 -0.87 9.80
C MET A 105 -2.54 0.38 9.70
N LEU A 106 -1.98 1.47 9.21
CA LEU A 106 -2.73 2.61 8.66
C LEU A 106 -2.72 2.53 7.14
N TYR A 107 -3.81 2.96 6.53
CA TYR A 107 -3.91 3.09 5.08
C TYR A 107 -4.94 4.16 4.71
N GLN A 108 -4.80 4.72 3.52
CA GLN A 108 -5.89 5.45 2.89
C GLN A 108 -6.69 4.50 2.00
N ASP A 109 -8.01 4.62 2.04
CA ASP A 109 -8.87 3.85 1.17
C ASP A 109 -8.90 4.41 -0.26
N LYS A 110 -9.33 3.58 -1.21
CA LYS A 110 -9.53 3.98 -2.60
C LYS A 110 -10.92 3.57 -3.04
N LYS A 111 -11.86 4.48 -2.90
CA LYS A 111 -13.28 4.27 -3.23
C LYS A 111 -13.60 4.46 -4.70
N GLY A 112 -12.74 5.17 -5.43
CA GLY A 112 -12.94 5.51 -6.83
C GLY A 112 -11.73 6.16 -7.46
N TYR A 113 -11.90 6.69 -8.67
CA TYR A 113 -10.91 7.51 -9.34
C TYR A 113 -11.21 8.97 -9.04
N GLU A 114 -10.40 9.57 -8.18
CA GLU A 114 -10.44 11.00 -7.90
C GLU A 114 -9.40 11.71 -8.75
N ASP A 115 -9.82 12.77 -9.44
CA ASP A 115 -8.88 13.59 -10.20
C ASP A 115 -7.94 14.31 -9.21
N TYR A 116 -6.64 14.13 -9.39
CA TYR A 116 -5.60 14.75 -8.56
C TYR A 116 -5.72 16.29 -8.50
N TRP A 117 -6.30 16.89 -9.52
CA TRP A 117 -6.48 18.34 -9.61
C TRP A 117 -7.73 18.87 -8.91
N ARG A 118 -8.63 17.98 -8.47
CA ARG A 118 -9.84 18.38 -7.72
C ARG A 118 -9.44 18.75 -6.30
N LYS A 119 -9.59 20.04 -5.99
CA LYS A 119 -9.36 20.59 -4.65
C LYS A 119 -10.69 20.99 -4.01
N HIS A 120 -10.75 20.87 -2.69
CA HIS A 120 -11.85 21.36 -1.84
C HIS A 120 -13.23 20.77 -2.17
N GLN A 121 -13.28 19.54 -2.63
CA GLN A 121 -14.54 18.88 -2.89
C GLN A 121 -14.83 17.81 -1.83
N VAL A 122 -15.98 17.96 -1.19
CA VAL A 122 -16.62 16.87 -0.45
C VAL A 122 -17.17 15.89 -1.50
N SER A 123 -16.71 14.66 -1.49
CA SER A 123 -17.08 13.63 -2.45
C SER A 123 -17.25 12.28 -1.76
N PRO A 124 -18.25 11.46 -2.15
CA PRO A 124 -18.38 10.10 -1.61
C PRO A 124 -17.18 9.19 -1.92
N ILE A 125 -16.33 9.58 -2.87
CA ILE A 125 -15.11 8.86 -3.24
C ILE A 125 -13.83 9.51 -2.69
N ALA A 126 -13.94 10.59 -1.91
CA ALA A 126 -12.83 11.18 -1.18
C ALA A 126 -12.18 10.12 -0.26
N ARG A 127 -10.86 10.16 -0.17
CA ARG A 127 -10.09 9.20 0.64
C ARG A 127 -10.25 9.51 2.11
N ASP A 128 -10.34 8.44 2.89
CA ASP A 128 -10.31 8.48 4.35
C ASP A 128 -9.12 7.66 4.87
N ILE A 129 -8.69 8.01 6.07
CA ILE A 129 -7.69 7.21 6.78
C ILE A 129 -8.36 6.16 7.63
N TRP A 130 -7.88 4.94 7.50
CA TRP A 130 -8.33 3.77 8.24
C TRP A 130 -7.17 3.10 8.97
N SER A 131 -7.48 2.45 10.08
CA SER A 131 -6.58 1.50 10.72
C SER A 131 -7.10 0.08 10.59
N TYR A 132 -6.17 -0.85 10.52
CA TYR A 132 -6.41 -2.29 10.58
C TYR A 132 -5.58 -2.89 11.71
N THR A 133 -6.23 -3.50 12.67
CA THR A 133 -5.60 -4.23 13.78
C THR A 133 -5.76 -5.73 13.52
N PRO A 134 -4.64 -6.46 13.30
CA PRO A 134 -4.70 -7.89 13.09
C PRO A 134 -5.09 -8.65 14.37
N GLY A 135 -5.70 -9.83 14.22
CA GLY A 135 -6.08 -10.67 15.34
C GLY A 135 -7.00 -11.80 14.89
N LYS A 136 -7.48 -12.59 15.85
CA LYS A 136 -8.51 -13.63 15.57
C LYS A 136 -9.76 -13.03 14.95
N THR A 137 -10.13 -11.83 15.38
CA THR A 137 -11.17 -11.00 14.79
C THR A 137 -10.51 -9.69 14.39
N PRO A 138 -10.16 -9.50 13.10
CA PRO A 138 -9.53 -8.26 12.65
C PRO A 138 -10.49 -7.08 12.80
N VAL A 139 -9.92 -5.93 13.22
CA VAL A 139 -10.71 -4.71 13.43
C VAL A 139 -10.27 -3.66 12.41
N TYR A 140 -11.24 -3.15 11.65
CA TYR A 140 -11.08 -2.01 10.76
C TYR A 140 -11.77 -0.80 11.38
N GLN A 141 -11.05 0.30 11.51
CA GLN A 141 -11.59 1.52 12.14
C GLN A 141 -11.24 2.74 11.31
N LYS A 142 -12.26 3.53 10.96
CA LYS A 142 -12.06 4.83 10.32
C LYS A 142 -11.45 5.80 11.33
N GLN A 143 -10.37 6.48 10.94
CA GLN A 143 -9.60 7.37 11.82
C GLN A 143 -9.93 8.85 11.59
N THR A 144 -10.40 9.21 10.40
CA THR A 144 -10.74 10.59 10.05
C THR A 144 -12.22 10.74 9.80
N THR A 145 -12.77 11.93 10.09
CA THR A 145 -14.21 12.24 9.99
C THR A 145 -14.49 13.37 9.01
N PHE A 146 -13.47 13.99 8.44
CA PHE A 146 -13.63 15.03 7.45
C PHE A 146 -14.27 14.46 6.18
N GLY A 147 -15.20 15.17 5.57
CA GLY A 147 -15.92 14.72 4.37
C GLY A 147 -15.19 14.97 3.05
N GLY A 148 -14.01 15.58 3.10
CA GLY A 148 -13.10 15.81 1.98
C GLY A 148 -11.92 14.83 2.00
N GLU A 149 -10.83 15.21 1.39
CA GLU A 149 -9.68 14.35 1.12
C GLU A 149 -8.70 14.31 2.28
N ASP A 150 -8.48 13.11 2.84
CA ASP A 150 -7.43 12.80 3.82
C ASP A 150 -6.48 11.75 3.23
N ARG A 151 -5.16 12.03 3.26
CA ARG A 151 -4.15 11.24 2.51
C ARG A 151 -2.90 10.96 3.31
N GLU A 152 -2.12 9.99 2.80
CA GLU A 152 -0.73 9.73 3.17
C GLU A 152 -0.49 9.55 4.67
N PRO A 153 -1.21 8.63 5.34
CA PRO A 153 -1.02 8.40 6.76
C PRO A 153 0.34 7.78 7.03
N VAL A 154 1.06 8.32 8.01
CA VAL A 154 2.36 7.79 8.46
C VAL A 154 2.37 7.76 9.98
N TRP A 155 2.70 6.60 10.55
CA TRP A 155 2.89 6.48 11.99
C TRP A 155 4.00 7.39 12.49
N ALA A 156 3.75 8.06 13.59
CA ALA A 156 4.80 8.75 14.33
C ALA A 156 5.78 7.73 14.95
N PRO A 157 7.02 8.12 15.29
CA PRO A 157 8.01 7.21 15.88
C PRO A 157 7.57 6.56 17.18
N ASP A 158 6.63 7.19 17.91
CA ASP A 158 6.05 6.66 19.15
C ASP A 158 5.08 5.48 18.92
N GLY A 159 4.64 5.27 17.66
CA GLY A 159 3.68 4.24 17.27
C GLY A 159 2.26 4.42 17.80
N LYS A 160 1.95 5.55 18.45
CA LYS A 160 0.66 5.85 19.08
C LYS A 160 -0.11 6.95 18.36
N SER A 161 0.59 7.86 17.73
CA SER A 161 0.03 8.95 16.92
C SER A 161 0.44 8.78 15.45
N PHE A 162 -0.20 9.50 14.56
CA PHE A 162 0.13 9.49 13.14
C PHE A 162 -0.04 10.87 12.52
N TYR A 163 0.70 11.10 11.45
CA TYR A 163 0.60 12.27 10.60
C TYR A 163 -0.17 11.91 9.34
N TYR A 164 -0.89 12.86 8.79
CA TYR A 164 -1.57 12.73 7.51
C TYR A 164 -1.77 14.10 6.87
N LEU A 165 -2.10 14.13 5.59
CA LEU A 165 -2.44 15.34 4.86
C LEU A 165 -3.96 15.48 4.76
N SER A 166 -4.50 16.64 5.10
CA SER A 166 -5.93 16.94 5.03
C SER A 166 -6.21 18.27 4.33
N GLU A 167 -7.30 18.33 3.60
CA GLU A 167 -7.83 19.56 3.01
C GLU A 167 -8.78 20.33 3.93
N GLU A 168 -9.05 19.85 5.14
CA GLU A 168 -10.04 20.44 6.06
C GLU A 168 -9.89 21.95 6.26
N LYS A 169 -8.67 22.47 6.18
CA LYS A 169 -8.39 23.91 6.32
C LYS A 169 -8.13 24.62 5.00
N GLY A 170 -8.70 24.12 3.91
CA GLY A 170 -8.70 24.75 2.60
C GLY A 170 -7.49 24.43 1.70
N SER A 171 -6.44 23.80 2.23
CA SER A 171 -5.30 23.26 1.46
C SER A 171 -4.68 22.12 2.23
N PHE A 172 -4.04 21.19 1.54
CA PHE A 172 -3.32 20.10 2.20
C PHE A 172 -2.28 20.62 3.19
N LYS A 173 -2.40 20.19 4.41
CA LYS A 173 -1.47 20.44 5.53
C LYS A 173 -1.30 19.19 6.34
#